data_07a37a945609c2122232043690e5abd8
#
_entry.id   07a37a945609c2122232043690e5abd8
#
_cell.length_a   1.000
_cell.length_b   1.000
_cell.length_c   1.000
_cell.angle_alpha   90.00
_cell.angle_beta   90.00
_cell.angle_gamma   90.00
#
_symmetry.space_group_name_H-M   'P 1'
#
loop_
_entity.id
_entity.type
_entity.pdbx_description
1 polymer ?
#
loop_
_entity_poly.entity_id
_entity_poly.type
_entity_poly.pdbx_seq_one_letter_code
_entity_poly.pdbx_strand_id
1 'polypeptide(L)'
;TREICIFPATASLAARNFDVRISSAVIDTPESNFSDFTGYRRYLMPLSGEIVLYPGASEPQSAAENGAVGEENAIKLSATDLFEFDGAQPMHSRNTPGGIDFNVIVRRDLPITVRIALDNCSTLPSGRTILFALTDCLIDDTPLARHDAAICEGVYTVKGSVALIHIP
;
A
#
# COMPACT_ATOMS: atom_id res chain seq x y z
N THR A 1 -11.88 -1.49 -6.25
CA THR A 1 -10.83 -0.57 -5.76
C THR A 1 -11.42 0.78 -5.44
N ARG A 2 -11.15 1.31 -4.26
CA ARG A 2 -11.43 2.69 -3.82
C ARG A 2 -10.14 3.50 -3.93
N GLU A 3 -10.10 4.52 -4.77
CA GLU A 3 -9.02 5.50 -4.77
C GLU A 3 -9.20 6.44 -3.57
N ILE A 4 -8.17 6.54 -2.73
CA ILE A 4 -8.16 7.37 -1.54
C ILE A 4 -7.57 8.74 -1.87
N CYS A 5 -6.44 8.73 -2.59
CA CYS A 5 -5.76 9.95 -3.00
C CYS A 5 -4.93 9.68 -4.26
N ILE A 6 -4.88 10.64 -5.16
CA ILE A 6 -3.93 10.70 -6.27
C ILE A 6 -3.31 12.10 -6.32
N PHE A 7 -2.01 12.19 -6.54
CA PHE A 7 -1.32 13.46 -6.54
C PHE A 7 -0.33 13.56 -7.71
N PRO A 8 -0.28 14.71 -8.44
CA PRO A 8 -1.17 15.88 -8.31
C PRO A 8 -2.63 15.54 -8.67
N ALA A 9 -3.58 16.37 -8.22
CA ALA A 9 -5.03 16.13 -8.40
C ALA A 9 -5.48 16.08 -9.89
N THR A 10 -4.64 16.57 -10.80
CA THR A 10 -4.86 16.51 -12.25
C THR A 10 -4.37 15.20 -12.88
N ALA A 11 -3.69 14.35 -12.11
CA ALA A 11 -3.19 13.07 -12.58
C ALA A 11 -4.28 12.00 -12.63
N SER A 12 -4.00 10.92 -13.35
CA SER A 12 -4.89 9.76 -13.38
C SER A 12 -4.10 8.45 -13.44
N LEU A 13 -4.72 7.38 -12.95
CA LEU A 13 -4.17 6.04 -13.02
C LEU A 13 -3.95 5.60 -14.49
N ALA A 14 -4.90 5.94 -15.38
CA ALA A 14 -4.84 5.57 -16.79
C ALA A 14 -3.67 6.25 -17.52
N ALA A 15 -3.42 7.53 -17.24
CA ALA A 15 -2.32 8.28 -17.83
C ALA A 15 -0.96 7.97 -17.21
N ARG A 16 -0.93 7.34 -16.02
CA ARG A 16 0.30 7.03 -15.25
C ARG A 16 1.21 8.25 -15.08
N ASN A 17 0.62 9.40 -14.79
CA ASN A 17 1.31 10.68 -14.66
C ASN A 17 1.26 11.24 -13.23
N PHE A 18 1.03 10.36 -12.26
CA PHE A 18 0.95 10.73 -10.85
C PHE A 18 2.31 10.58 -10.14
N ASP A 19 2.49 11.34 -9.08
CA ASP A 19 3.63 11.25 -8.16
C ASP A 19 3.39 10.20 -7.08
N VAL A 20 2.18 10.19 -6.53
CA VAL A 20 1.72 9.20 -5.57
C VAL A 20 0.24 8.88 -5.80
N ARG A 21 -0.10 7.60 -5.65
CA ARG A 21 -1.48 7.14 -5.64
C ARG A 21 -1.69 6.18 -4.47
N ILE A 22 -2.73 6.42 -3.71
CA ILE A 22 -3.14 5.63 -2.56
C ILE A 22 -4.51 5.04 -2.85
N SER A 23 -4.67 3.75 -2.64
CA SER A 23 -5.93 3.05 -2.85
C SER A 23 -6.09 1.88 -1.91
N SER A 24 -7.33 1.44 -1.73
CA SER A 24 -7.64 0.15 -1.12
C SER A 24 -8.64 -0.62 -1.99
N ALA A 25 -8.59 -1.94 -1.91
CA ALA A 25 -9.51 -2.79 -2.66
C ALA A 25 -9.94 -3.99 -1.82
N VAL A 26 -11.20 -4.38 -2.00
CA VAL A 26 -11.63 -5.72 -1.62
C VAL A 26 -11.05 -6.69 -2.65
N ILE A 27 -10.49 -7.78 -2.17
CA ILE A 27 -9.86 -8.82 -2.99
C ILE A 27 -10.91 -9.90 -3.22
N ASP A 28 -11.48 -9.94 -4.42
CA ASP A 28 -12.57 -10.85 -4.76
C ASP A 28 -12.06 -12.19 -5.31
N THR A 29 -10.80 -12.26 -5.74
CA THR A 29 -10.19 -13.44 -6.34
C THR A 29 -9.15 -14.09 -5.43
N PRO A 30 -9.07 -15.43 -5.37
CA PRO A 30 -8.06 -16.13 -4.58
C PRO A 30 -6.64 -15.90 -5.11
N GLU A 31 -6.50 -15.53 -6.37
CA GLU A 31 -5.21 -15.28 -7.03
C GLU A 31 -5.29 -14.04 -7.90
N SER A 32 -4.16 -13.31 -8.00
CA SER A 32 -4.06 -12.09 -8.82
C SER A 32 -2.65 -11.89 -9.36
N ASN A 33 -2.56 -11.28 -10.53
CA ASN A 33 -1.32 -10.73 -11.07
C ASN A 33 -1.30 -9.21 -10.90
N PHE A 34 -0.19 -8.69 -10.46
CA PHE A 34 -0.02 -7.24 -10.34
C PHE A 34 0.29 -6.62 -11.69
N SER A 35 -0.39 -5.51 -12.00
CA SER A 35 -0.09 -4.72 -13.20
C SER A 35 1.33 -4.16 -13.13
N ASP A 36 2.00 -4.11 -14.28
CA ASP A 36 3.28 -3.42 -14.44
C ASP A 36 3.15 -1.92 -14.15
N PHE A 37 4.00 -1.42 -13.27
CA PHE A 37 4.17 -0.01 -12.94
C PHE A 37 5.65 0.37 -13.03
N THR A 38 6.28 0.10 -14.18
CA THR A 38 7.65 0.53 -14.46
C THR A 38 7.84 2.03 -14.17
N GLY A 39 8.90 2.37 -13.46
CA GLY A 39 9.18 3.74 -12.99
C GLY A 39 8.59 4.10 -11.63
N TYR A 40 7.87 3.18 -11.00
CA TYR A 40 7.28 3.35 -9.68
C TYR A 40 7.82 2.35 -8.66
N ARG A 41 7.77 2.72 -7.39
CA ARG A 41 7.85 1.82 -6.23
C ARG A 41 6.42 1.55 -5.75
N ARG A 42 6.18 0.35 -5.29
CA ARG A 42 4.88 -0.05 -4.76
C ARG A 42 5.01 -0.48 -3.31
N TYR A 43 4.00 -0.14 -2.53
CA TYR A 43 3.84 -0.58 -1.15
C TYR A 43 2.50 -1.26 -1.03
N LEU A 44 2.50 -2.47 -0.51
CA LEU A 44 1.31 -3.28 -0.31
C LEU A 44 1.20 -3.69 1.15
N MET A 45 0.01 -3.62 1.68
CA MET A 45 -0.28 -4.04 3.05
C MET A 45 -1.71 -4.61 3.13
N PRO A 46 -1.93 -5.81 3.66
CA PRO A 46 -3.27 -6.26 4.01
C PRO A 46 -3.86 -5.38 5.13
N LEU A 47 -5.10 -4.92 4.97
CA LEU A 47 -5.91 -4.33 6.04
C LEU A 47 -6.74 -5.41 6.74
N SER A 48 -7.07 -6.47 6.01
CA SER A 48 -7.69 -7.70 6.52
C SER A 48 -7.38 -8.88 5.60
N GLY A 49 -7.39 -10.09 6.15
CA GLY A 49 -6.98 -11.29 5.41
C GLY A 49 -5.46 -11.41 5.30
N GLU A 50 -5.02 -12.33 4.48
CA GLU A 50 -3.60 -12.59 4.19
C GLU A 50 -3.35 -12.47 2.69
N ILE A 51 -2.16 -12.02 2.32
CA ILE A 51 -1.65 -12.01 0.95
C ILE A 51 -0.31 -12.74 0.94
N VAL A 52 -0.17 -13.73 0.08
CA VAL A 52 1.11 -14.41 -0.17
C VAL A 52 1.61 -13.97 -1.53
N LEU A 53 2.75 -13.32 -1.57
CA LEU A 53 3.38 -12.81 -2.78
C LEU A 53 4.42 -13.79 -3.33
N TYR A 54 4.46 -13.91 -4.64
CA TYR A 54 5.41 -14.71 -5.39
C TYR A 54 6.17 -13.81 -6.37
N PRO A 55 7.33 -13.26 -5.97
CA PRO A 55 8.14 -12.40 -6.84
C PRO A 55 8.66 -13.14 -8.06
N GLY A 56 8.60 -12.50 -9.24
CA GLY A 56 9.06 -13.07 -10.50
C GLY A 56 8.08 -14.04 -11.17
N ALA A 57 6.95 -14.35 -10.53
CA ALA A 57 5.91 -15.16 -11.13
C ALA A 57 4.88 -14.28 -11.85
N SER A 58 4.52 -14.65 -13.06
CA SER A 58 3.46 -14.00 -13.86
C SER A 58 2.19 -14.84 -13.99
N GLU A 59 2.24 -16.10 -13.56
CA GLU A 59 1.10 -17.02 -13.51
C GLU A 59 1.25 -17.99 -12.34
N PRO A 60 0.13 -18.53 -11.80
CA PRO A 60 0.23 -19.64 -10.87
C PRO A 60 0.89 -20.79 -11.61
N GLN A 61 2.05 -21.20 -11.17
CA GLN A 61 2.59 -22.50 -11.61
C GLN A 61 1.59 -23.53 -11.10
N SER A 62 0.79 -24.08 -12.03
CA SER A 62 -0.09 -25.20 -11.72
C SER A 62 0.76 -26.23 -10.98
N ALA A 63 0.21 -26.79 -9.92
CA ALA A 63 0.80 -27.89 -9.17
C ALA A 63 0.81 -29.18 -10.03
N ALA A 64 1.46 -29.13 -11.20
CA ALA A 64 1.63 -30.22 -12.14
C ALA A 64 3.12 -30.45 -12.31
N GLU A 65 3.58 -31.49 -11.67
CA GLU A 65 4.76 -32.29 -12.04
C GLU A 65 6.11 -31.57 -11.96
N ASN A 66 6.73 -31.68 -10.84
CA ASN A 66 8.12 -31.46 -10.45
C ASN A 66 8.32 -30.29 -9.45
N GLY A 67 8.24 -30.64 -8.18
CA GLY A 67 9.02 -30.06 -7.10
C GLY A 67 8.96 -28.54 -6.94
N ALA A 68 8.13 -28.03 -6.04
CA ALA A 68 8.38 -26.86 -5.15
C ALA A 68 9.26 -25.69 -5.68
N VAL A 69 9.03 -25.15 -6.85
CA VAL A 69 9.80 -23.98 -7.37
C VAL A 69 9.10 -22.65 -7.07
N GLY A 70 8.23 -22.58 -6.13
CA GLY A 70 7.52 -21.33 -5.82
C GLY A 70 7.45 -20.95 -4.34
N GLU A 71 7.58 -21.92 -3.45
CA GLU A 71 7.36 -21.67 -2.02
C GLU A 71 8.58 -21.11 -1.27
N GLU A 72 9.79 -21.38 -1.74
CA GLU A 72 11.02 -20.93 -1.07
C GLU A 72 11.19 -19.39 -1.04
N ASN A 73 10.57 -18.67 -1.95
CA ASN A 73 10.64 -17.21 -2.03
C ASN A 73 9.27 -16.54 -1.80
N ALA A 74 8.31 -17.27 -1.27
CA ALA A 74 7.00 -16.72 -0.98
C ALA A 74 7.04 -15.75 0.20
N ILE A 75 6.46 -14.57 0.05
CA ILE A 75 6.40 -13.53 1.07
C ILE A 75 4.97 -13.49 1.60
N LYS A 76 4.80 -13.90 2.84
CA LYS A 76 3.49 -13.88 3.51
C LYS A 76 3.30 -12.57 4.23
N LEU A 77 2.20 -11.87 3.91
CA LEU A 77 1.80 -10.61 4.52
C LEU A 77 0.50 -10.80 5.29
N SER A 78 0.49 -10.29 6.51
CA SER A 78 -0.65 -10.17 7.40
C SER A 78 -0.99 -8.70 7.64
N ALA A 79 -2.06 -8.42 8.37
CA ALA A 79 -2.46 -7.04 8.69
C ALA A 79 -1.27 -6.24 9.28
N THR A 80 -1.06 -5.04 8.76
CA THR A 80 0.02 -4.10 9.09
C THR A 80 1.43 -4.45 8.56
N ASP A 81 1.61 -5.58 7.87
CA ASP A 81 2.87 -5.88 7.19
C ASP A 81 2.98 -5.06 5.90
N LEU A 82 3.76 -4.00 5.93
CA LEU A 82 4.02 -3.14 4.77
C LEU A 82 5.19 -3.70 3.97
N PHE A 83 4.93 -4.09 2.74
CA PHE A 83 5.93 -4.63 1.82
C PHE A 83 6.18 -3.69 0.65
N GLU A 84 7.45 -3.32 0.44
CA GLU A 84 7.90 -2.50 -0.69
C GLU A 84 8.48 -3.37 -1.80
N PHE A 85 8.11 -3.07 -3.06
CA PHE A 85 8.68 -3.73 -4.24
C PHE A 85 8.71 -2.79 -5.46
N ASP A 86 9.54 -3.17 -6.42
CA ASP A 86 9.63 -2.47 -7.70
C ASP A 86 8.35 -2.67 -8.52
N GLY A 87 7.76 -1.59 -9.00
CA GLY A 87 6.55 -1.67 -9.82
C GLY A 87 6.72 -2.39 -11.15
N ALA A 88 7.96 -2.53 -11.66
CA ALA A 88 8.28 -3.31 -12.84
C ALA A 88 8.46 -4.80 -12.55
N GLN A 89 8.58 -5.19 -11.27
CA GLN A 89 8.77 -6.59 -10.90
C GLN A 89 7.48 -7.37 -11.13
N PRO A 90 7.49 -8.43 -11.97
CA PRO A 90 6.37 -9.35 -12.05
C PRO A 90 6.05 -9.91 -10.66
N MET A 91 4.79 -9.86 -10.29
CA MET A 91 4.33 -10.28 -8.98
C MET A 91 3.00 -11.01 -9.12
N HIS A 92 2.96 -12.22 -8.62
CA HIS A 92 1.73 -12.99 -8.44
C HIS A 92 1.35 -13.02 -6.96
N SER A 93 0.07 -13.12 -6.64
CA SER A 93 -0.38 -13.29 -5.27
C SER A 93 -1.45 -14.36 -5.13
N ARG A 94 -1.43 -15.04 -3.97
CA ARG A 94 -2.55 -15.78 -3.42
C ARG A 94 -3.15 -14.99 -2.27
N ASN A 95 -4.45 -14.90 -2.24
CA ASN A 95 -5.16 -13.96 -1.39
C ASN A 95 -6.26 -14.67 -0.59
N THR A 96 -6.56 -14.15 0.60
CA THR A 96 -7.81 -14.49 1.30
C THR A 96 -8.97 -13.78 0.59
N PRO A 97 -9.93 -14.50 -0.02
CA PRO A 97 -11.11 -13.88 -0.63
C PRO A 97 -11.91 -13.06 0.39
N GLY A 98 -12.32 -11.85 -0.01
CA GLY A 98 -12.98 -10.89 0.88
C GLY A 98 -12.00 -10.10 1.77
N GLY A 99 -10.71 -10.38 1.70
CA GLY A 99 -9.68 -9.55 2.30
C GLY A 99 -9.65 -8.15 1.71
N ILE A 100 -9.00 -7.23 2.41
CA ILE A 100 -8.86 -5.85 1.96
C ILE A 100 -7.38 -5.51 1.92
N ASP A 101 -6.92 -4.95 0.81
CA ASP A 101 -5.57 -4.41 0.66
C ASP A 101 -5.52 -2.88 0.81
N PHE A 102 -4.34 -2.39 1.13
CA PHE A 102 -3.91 -1.01 1.04
C PHE A 102 -2.70 -0.95 0.12
N ASN A 103 -2.75 -0.10 -0.89
CA ASN A 103 -1.75 -0.02 -1.93
C ASN A 103 -1.31 1.44 -2.11
N VAL A 104 -0.01 1.69 -2.05
CA VAL A 104 0.62 2.97 -2.35
C VAL A 104 1.57 2.79 -3.52
N ILE A 105 1.40 3.59 -4.56
CA ILE A 105 2.26 3.59 -5.75
C ILE A 105 2.92 4.95 -5.81
N VAL A 106 4.24 4.98 -5.82
CA VAL A 106 5.06 6.20 -5.71
C VAL A 106 6.03 6.26 -6.87
N ARG A 107 6.12 7.40 -7.55
CA ARG A 107 7.11 7.61 -8.60
C ARG A 107 8.52 7.46 -8.02
N ARG A 108 9.36 6.64 -8.67
CA ARG A 108 10.64 6.17 -8.12
C ARG A 108 11.67 7.27 -7.86
N ASP A 109 11.67 8.30 -8.71
CA ASP A 109 12.61 9.43 -8.66
C ASP A 109 12.27 10.47 -7.57
N LEU A 110 11.12 10.32 -6.90
CA LEU A 110 10.71 11.22 -5.84
C LEU A 110 11.10 10.71 -4.46
N PRO A 111 11.54 11.58 -3.55
CA PRO A 111 11.95 11.23 -2.20
C PRO A 111 10.72 11.05 -1.26
N ILE A 112 9.65 10.44 -1.76
CA ILE A 112 8.44 10.14 -0.98
C ILE A 112 8.71 8.94 -0.09
N THR A 113 8.36 9.03 1.18
CA THR A 113 8.51 7.94 2.14
C THR A 113 7.14 7.40 2.57
N VAL A 114 7.08 6.08 2.76
CA VAL A 114 5.89 5.38 3.26
C VAL A 114 6.29 4.56 4.47
N ARG A 115 5.58 4.72 5.57
CA ARG A 115 5.84 3.98 6.81
C ARG A 115 4.56 3.73 7.60
N ILE A 116 4.59 2.72 8.46
CA ILE A 116 3.56 2.47 9.44
C ILE A 116 4.01 3.02 10.79
N ALA A 117 3.14 3.73 11.47
CA ALA A 117 3.29 4.07 12.88
C ALA A 117 2.18 3.37 13.65
N LEU A 118 2.58 2.52 14.57
CA LEU A 118 1.68 1.89 15.54
C LEU A 118 1.67 2.76 16.79
N ASP A 119 0.49 2.99 17.35
CA ASP A 119 0.23 3.89 18.47
C ASP A 119 0.37 5.38 18.11
N ASN A 120 1.23 6.14 18.83
CA ASN A 120 1.30 7.59 18.66
C ASN A 120 2.48 8.00 17.80
N CYS A 121 2.28 9.03 16.98
CA CYS A 121 3.34 9.63 16.17
C CYS A 121 3.09 11.12 15.95
N SER A 122 4.00 11.77 15.22
CA SER A 122 3.81 13.13 14.72
C SER A 122 4.11 13.19 13.23
N THR A 123 3.45 14.13 12.55
CA THR A 123 3.77 14.48 11.16
C THR A 123 5.06 15.30 11.09
N LEU A 124 5.60 15.47 9.89
CA LEU A 124 6.82 16.24 9.69
C LEU A 124 6.52 17.73 9.52
N PRO A 125 7.47 18.63 9.91
CA PRO A 125 7.25 20.07 9.88
C PRO A 125 7.26 20.68 8.47
N SER A 126 7.82 19.97 7.49
CA SER A 126 7.91 20.42 6.09
C SER A 126 7.22 19.42 5.18
N GLY A 127 6.79 19.91 4.02
CA GLY A 127 6.12 19.06 3.04
C GLY A 127 4.68 18.72 3.44
N ARG A 128 4.18 17.68 2.82
CA ARG A 128 2.81 17.20 3.02
C ARG A 128 2.83 15.76 3.51
N THR A 129 2.07 15.46 4.54
CA THR A 129 1.90 14.08 5.03
C THR A 129 0.45 13.63 4.81
N ILE A 130 0.28 12.53 4.10
CA ILE A 130 -1.00 11.85 3.99
C ILE A 130 -1.04 10.79 5.08
N LEU A 131 -2.05 10.86 5.94
CA LEU A 131 -2.32 9.89 6.98
C LEU A 131 -3.47 9.01 6.52
N PHE A 132 -3.30 7.70 6.63
CA PHE A 132 -4.37 6.74 6.45
C PHE A 132 -4.56 5.98 7.77
N ALA A 133 -5.74 6.05 8.35
CA ALA A 133 -6.04 5.51 9.67
C ALA A 133 -6.19 3.99 9.65
N LEU A 134 -5.35 3.27 10.39
CA LEU A 134 -5.42 1.83 10.59
C LEU A 134 -6.34 1.46 11.76
N THR A 135 -6.52 2.38 12.69
CA THR A 135 -7.48 2.36 13.80
C THR A 135 -8.22 3.68 13.83
N ASP A 136 -9.23 3.82 14.67
CA ASP A 136 -9.75 5.14 14.98
C ASP A 136 -8.64 5.97 15.63
N CYS A 137 -8.44 7.19 15.13
CA CYS A 137 -7.33 8.07 15.48
C CYS A 137 -7.81 9.45 15.89
N LEU A 138 -6.94 10.19 16.57
CA LEU A 138 -7.06 11.63 16.75
C LEU A 138 -5.84 12.31 16.11
N ILE A 139 -6.07 13.30 15.27
CA ILE A 139 -5.05 14.22 14.75
C ILE A 139 -5.19 15.51 15.57
N ASP A 140 -4.27 15.75 16.50
CA ASP A 140 -4.46 16.62 17.64
C ASP A 140 -5.77 16.25 18.35
N ASP A 141 -6.81 17.09 18.27
CA ASP A 141 -8.14 16.82 18.85
C ASP A 141 -9.21 16.47 17.79
N THR A 142 -8.83 16.33 16.52
CA THR A 142 -9.75 16.04 15.42
C THR A 142 -9.83 14.53 15.18
N PRO A 143 -11.03 13.92 15.26
CA PRO A 143 -11.18 12.49 15.02
C PRO A 143 -11.00 12.14 13.54
N LEU A 144 -10.32 11.03 13.29
CA LEU A 144 -10.18 10.37 11.99
C LEU A 144 -10.60 8.91 12.15
N ALA A 145 -11.67 8.52 11.49
CA ALA A 145 -12.17 7.15 11.58
C ALA A 145 -11.26 6.15 10.87
N ARG A 146 -11.29 4.91 11.32
CA ARG A 146 -10.55 3.82 10.69
C ARG A 146 -10.83 3.75 9.19
N HIS A 147 -9.78 3.63 8.39
CA HIS A 147 -9.78 3.60 6.92
C HIS A 147 -10.16 4.92 6.25
N ASP A 148 -10.25 6.00 7.00
CA ASP A 148 -10.28 7.35 6.45
C ASP A 148 -8.85 7.90 6.30
N ALA A 149 -8.72 8.99 5.54
CA ALA A 149 -7.44 9.63 5.28
C ALA A 149 -7.52 11.13 5.52
N ALA A 150 -6.39 11.70 5.95
CA ALA A 150 -6.23 13.14 6.11
C ALA A 150 -4.94 13.60 5.46
N ILE A 151 -4.91 14.84 4.98
CA ILE A 151 -3.72 15.50 4.47
C ILE A 151 -3.30 16.57 5.48
N CYS A 152 -2.08 16.46 5.97
CA CYS A 152 -1.49 17.36 6.96
C CYS A 152 -0.33 18.14 6.34
N GLU A 153 -0.30 19.45 6.56
CA GLU A 153 0.82 20.33 6.25
C GLU A 153 1.30 20.97 7.56
N GLY A 154 2.49 20.58 8.01
CA GLY A 154 3.02 20.98 9.32
C GLY A 154 3.01 19.84 10.35
N VAL A 155 3.29 20.19 11.60
CA VAL A 155 3.39 19.23 12.71
C VAL A 155 2.05 19.04 13.38
N TYR A 156 1.56 17.82 13.40
CA TYR A 156 0.37 17.36 14.11
C TYR A 156 0.71 16.15 14.94
N THR A 157 0.13 16.04 16.13
CA THR A 157 0.22 14.82 16.94
C THR A 157 -0.87 13.86 16.51
N VAL A 158 -0.50 12.61 16.27
CA VAL A 158 -1.43 11.54 15.90
C VAL A 158 -1.49 10.53 17.04
N LYS A 159 -2.68 10.30 17.57
CA LYS A 159 -2.96 9.26 18.57
C LYS A 159 -3.73 8.14 17.87
N GLY A 160 -3.15 6.94 17.83
CA GLY A 160 -3.65 5.78 17.10
C GLY A 160 -2.67 5.31 16.03
N SER A 161 -3.01 4.23 15.33
CA SER A 161 -2.14 3.60 14.33
C SER A 161 -2.49 4.12 12.92
N VAL A 162 -1.47 4.51 12.16
CA VAL A 162 -1.62 5.09 10.82
C VAL A 162 -0.54 4.60 9.86
N ALA A 163 -0.87 4.59 8.57
CA ALA A 163 0.12 4.66 7.51
C ALA A 163 0.40 6.14 7.20
N LEU A 164 1.69 6.50 7.15
CA LEU A 164 2.15 7.84 6.81
C LEU A 164 2.83 7.82 5.44
N ILE A 165 2.37 8.68 4.55
CA ILE A 165 2.99 8.91 3.25
C ILE A 165 3.46 10.36 3.24
N HIS A 166 4.76 10.58 3.31
CA HIS A 166 5.33 11.92 3.36
C HIS A 166 5.89 12.32 2.01
N ILE A 167 5.43 13.47 1.53
CA ILE A 167 5.82 14.14 0.30
C ILE A 167 6.59 15.41 0.72
N PRO A 168 7.91 15.47 0.54
CA PRO A 168 8.75 16.62 0.94
C PRO A 168 8.38 17.91 0.24
#